data_d563e531dcdc1091ed7d7e92cdb7e06d
#
_entry.id   d563e531dcdc1091ed7d7e92cdb7e06d
#
_cell.length_a   1.000
_cell.length_b   1.000
_cell.length_c   1.000
_cell.angle_alpha   90.00
_cell.angle_beta   90.00
_cell.angle_gamma   90.00
#
_symmetry.space_group_name_H-M   'P 1'
#
loop_
_entity.id
_entity.type
_entity.pdbx_description
1 polymer ?
#
loop_
_entity_poly.entity_id
_entity_poly.type
_entity_poly.pdbx_seq_one_letter_code
_entity_poly.pdbx_strand_id
1 'polypeptide(L)'
;LFVEVGKEGNKEKIESDSFISLSEAKEFDDSLELGDQLKEEFILEDHGRTASANLFRELEYHVQRRIEQDLFEKYREKVGSVMLGTVNRIDADENTHVEIGELKGIMSLRNRIKGEKFKRGDSIRALLRYVSVDPEYGLFLELTRTSPKFLEALMASEVPEIDDGVVEIVAAARIPGERAKIALKTEQMNVDPIGAAVGVKGVRINAVSEELNGENIDCIEFSPIPEVFITRALSPAISKSIKVDADEKKAVVNITGDQKAKAIGKSGINIRLASMLTGYTIELHEIEGVTERQVDSSEKAEVEKTTDTSALADLFKYE
;
A
#
# COMPACT_ATOMS: atom_id res chain seq x y z
N LEU A 1 -8.07 -23.35 -42.48
CA LEU A 1 -9.12 -23.86 -41.65
C LEU A 1 -8.83 -25.31 -41.27
N PHE A 2 -9.19 -25.71 -40.06
CA PHE A 2 -9.20 -27.12 -39.63
C PHE A 2 -10.64 -27.59 -39.65
N VAL A 3 -10.91 -28.61 -40.40
CA VAL A 3 -12.24 -29.22 -40.56
C VAL A 3 -12.19 -30.62 -39.99
N GLU A 4 -13.12 -30.97 -39.09
CA GLU A 4 -13.18 -32.29 -38.46
C GLU A 4 -14.01 -33.25 -39.30
N VAL A 5 -13.52 -34.47 -39.52
CA VAL A 5 -14.21 -35.52 -40.24
C VAL A 5 -15.35 -36.11 -39.41
N GLY A 6 -16.58 -35.87 -39.81
CA GLY A 6 -17.81 -36.31 -39.10
C GLY A 6 -18.50 -37.51 -39.72
N LYS A 7 -19.39 -38.19 -38.94
CA LYS A 7 -20.23 -39.31 -39.45
C LYS A 7 -21.33 -38.83 -40.35
N GLU A 8 -21.54 -39.53 -41.50
CA GLU A 8 -22.72 -39.41 -42.32
C GLU A 8 -23.98 -39.70 -41.45
N GLY A 9 -24.85 -38.72 -41.31
CA GLY A 9 -26.12 -38.89 -40.56
C GLY A 9 -26.40 -37.84 -39.48
N ASN A 10 -25.43 -37.02 -39.11
CA ASN A 10 -25.60 -35.93 -38.18
C ASN A 10 -25.78 -34.60 -38.94
N LYS A 11 -26.96 -34.46 -39.60
CA LYS A 11 -27.26 -33.31 -40.50
C LYS A 11 -26.99 -31.94 -39.84
N GLU A 12 -27.20 -31.81 -38.52
CA GLU A 12 -26.93 -30.57 -37.78
C GLU A 12 -25.44 -30.22 -37.65
N LYS A 13 -24.56 -31.25 -37.72
CA LYS A 13 -23.10 -31.04 -37.68
C LYS A 13 -22.45 -30.89 -39.05
N ILE A 14 -23.05 -31.48 -40.08
CA ILE A 14 -22.52 -31.46 -41.45
C ILE A 14 -22.82 -30.12 -42.14
N GLU A 15 -23.83 -29.37 -41.69
CA GLU A 15 -24.15 -28.02 -42.22
C GLU A 15 -23.25 -26.92 -41.60
N SER A 16 -22.35 -27.24 -40.65
CA SER A 16 -21.39 -26.26 -40.14
C SER A 16 -20.09 -26.33 -40.92
N ASP A 17 -19.54 -25.19 -41.34
CA ASP A 17 -18.28 -25.03 -42.05
C ASP A 17 -17.04 -25.65 -41.33
N SER A 18 -17.28 -26.28 -40.18
CA SER A 18 -16.25 -26.93 -39.34
C SER A 18 -16.21 -28.45 -39.47
N PHE A 19 -17.09 -29.06 -40.25
CA PHE A 19 -17.16 -30.50 -40.44
C PHE A 19 -17.30 -30.89 -41.92
N ILE A 20 -16.60 -31.94 -42.30
CA ILE A 20 -16.69 -32.56 -43.60
C ILE A 20 -17.14 -34.01 -43.46
N SER A 21 -17.91 -34.55 -44.42
CA SER A 21 -18.29 -35.95 -44.37
C SER A 21 -17.09 -36.87 -44.65
N LEU A 22 -17.13 -38.09 -44.09
CA LEU A 22 -16.04 -39.07 -44.33
C LEU A 22 -15.88 -39.40 -45.83
N SER A 23 -16.99 -39.38 -46.59
CA SER A 23 -16.96 -39.63 -48.03
C SER A 23 -16.22 -38.53 -48.80
N GLU A 24 -16.48 -37.27 -48.46
CA GLU A 24 -15.79 -36.09 -49.05
C GLU A 24 -14.33 -36.00 -48.56
N ALA A 25 -14.07 -36.31 -47.26
CA ALA A 25 -12.71 -36.31 -46.73
C ALA A 25 -11.80 -37.34 -47.43
N LYS A 26 -12.34 -38.50 -47.80
CA LYS A 26 -11.62 -39.54 -48.53
C LYS A 26 -11.33 -39.19 -50.01
N GLU A 27 -11.99 -38.19 -50.57
CA GLU A 27 -11.61 -37.65 -51.88
C GLU A 27 -10.28 -36.88 -51.84
N PHE A 28 -9.93 -36.37 -50.65
CA PHE A 28 -8.65 -35.66 -50.42
C PHE A 28 -7.54 -36.59 -49.95
N ASP A 29 -7.86 -37.55 -49.07
CA ASP A 29 -6.89 -38.55 -48.60
C ASP A 29 -7.62 -39.81 -48.10
N ASP A 30 -7.35 -40.94 -48.76
CA ASP A 30 -7.96 -42.25 -48.47
C ASP A 30 -7.64 -42.78 -47.05
N SER A 31 -6.63 -42.20 -46.37
CA SER A 31 -6.17 -42.63 -45.03
C SER A 31 -6.94 -41.95 -43.90
N LEU A 32 -7.83 -40.99 -44.18
CA LEU A 32 -8.55 -40.24 -43.14
C LEU A 32 -9.64 -41.06 -42.45
N GLU A 33 -9.67 -40.99 -41.12
CA GLU A 33 -10.66 -41.63 -40.27
C GLU A 33 -11.56 -40.60 -39.57
N LEU A 34 -12.63 -41.08 -38.93
CA LEU A 34 -13.59 -40.23 -38.22
C LEU A 34 -12.90 -39.59 -37.00
N GLY A 35 -12.97 -38.26 -36.92
CA GLY A 35 -12.34 -37.46 -35.87
C GLY A 35 -10.99 -36.87 -36.25
N ASP A 36 -10.48 -37.23 -37.44
CA ASP A 36 -9.27 -36.60 -37.95
C ASP A 36 -9.53 -35.15 -38.39
N GLN A 37 -8.48 -34.35 -38.41
CA GLN A 37 -8.55 -32.94 -38.80
C GLN A 37 -7.91 -32.76 -40.17
N LEU A 38 -8.69 -32.31 -41.14
CA LEU A 38 -8.21 -31.91 -42.47
C LEU A 38 -7.87 -30.41 -42.47
N LYS A 39 -6.73 -30.06 -43.02
CA LYS A 39 -6.33 -28.65 -43.20
C LYS A 39 -6.76 -28.20 -44.60
N GLU A 40 -7.81 -27.41 -44.66
CA GLU A 40 -8.31 -26.80 -45.89
C GLU A 40 -7.74 -25.38 -46.04
N GLU A 41 -7.33 -25.04 -47.27
CA GLU A 41 -6.90 -23.69 -47.60
C GLU A 41 -8.14 -22.79 -47.76
N PHE A 42 -8.28 -21.82 -46.88
CA PHE A 42 -9.39 -20.87 -46.92
C PHE A 42 -9.04 -19.70 -47.83
N ILE A 43 -9.64 -19.66 -49.03
CA ILE A 43 -9.48 -18.56 -49.98
C ILE A 43 -10.59 -17.54 -49.72
N LEU A 44 -10.22 -16.39 -49.08
CA LEU A 44 -11.17 -15.35 -48.68
C LEU A 44 -11.98 -14.76 -49.82
N GLU A 45 -11.40 -14.75 -51.03
CA GLU A 45 -12.01 -14.19 -52.25
C GLU A 45 -13.24 -14.98 -52.72
N ASP A 46 -13.29 -16.29 -52.43
CA ASP A 46 -14.39 -17.18 -52.85
C ASP A 46 -15.66 -17.02 -52.00
N HIS A 47 -15.50 -16.48 -50.76
CA HIS A 47 -16.59 -16.34 -49.79
C HIS A 47 -17.31 -15.00 -49.81
N GLY A 48 -16.90 -14.08 -50.69
CA GLY A 48 -17.54 -12.79 -50.91
C GLY A 48 -17.33 -11.74 -49.82
N ARG A 49 -17.86 -10.52 -50.06
CA ARG A 49 -17.61 -9.34 -49.19
C ARG A 49 -18.13 -9.47 -47.80
N THR A 50 -19.23 -10.20 -47.60
CA THR A 50 -19.86 -10.38 -46.25
C THR A 50 -19.00 -11.26 -45.35
N ALA A 51 -18.43 -12.35 -45.88
CA ALA A 51 -17.52 -13.23 -45.16
C ALA A 51 -16.22 -12.50 -44.77
N SER A 52 -15.65 -11.72 -45.73
CA SER A 52 -14.47 -10.88 -45.47
C SER A 52 -14.74 -9.86 -44.35
N ALA A 53 -15.91 -9.20 -44.36
CA ALA A 53 -16.28 -8.22 -43.31
C ALA A 53 -16.51 -8.87 -41.93
N ASN A 54 -17.10 -10.06 -41.93
CA ASN A 54 -17.30 -10.82 -40.69
C ASN A 54 -15.96 -11.30 -40.11
N LEU A 55 -15.08 -11.86 -40.95
CA LEU A 55 -13.74 -12.28 -40.52
C LEU A 55 -12.93 -11.11 -39.95
N PHE A 56 -12.97 -9.96 -40.65
CA PHE A 56 -12.27 -8.78 -40.19
C PHE A 56 -12.78 -8.32 -38.82
N ARG A 57 -14.12 -8.29 -38.61
CA ARG A 57 -14.72 -7.93 -37.33
C ARG A 57 -14.34 -8.91 -36.21
N GLU A 58 -14.31 -10.20 -36.52
CA GLU A 58 -13.94 -11.25 -35.56
C GLU A 58 -12.45 -11.14 -35.18
N LEU A 59 -11.58 -10.92 -36.18
CA LEU A 59 -10.16 -10.67 -35.92
C LEU A 59 -9.94 -9.40 -35.10
N GLU A 60 -10.62 -8.31 -35.41
CA GLU A 60 -10.57 -7.07 -34.65
C GLU A 60 -10.99 -7.31 -33.20
N TYR A 61 -12.08 -8.06 -32.96
CA TYR A 61 -12.55 -8.43 -31.64
C TYR A 61 -11.52 -9.26 -30.87
N HIS A 62 -10.93 -10.28 -31.47
CA HIS A 62 -9.93 -11.12 -30.83
C HIS A 62 -8.63 -10.37 -30.55
N VAL A 63 -8.18 -9.52 -31.45
CA VAL A 63 -7.00 -8.67 -31.25
C VAL A 63 -7.25 -7.69 -30.10
N GLN A 64 -8.39 -7.01 -30.11
CA GLN A 64 -8.75 -6.08 -29.05
C GLN A 64 -8.81 -6.78 -27.69
N ARG A 65 -9.45 -7.94 -27.62
CA ARG A 65 -9.51 -8.75 -26.39
C ARG A 65 -8.13 -9.18 -25.89
N ARG A 66 -7.23 -9.52 -26.82
CA ARG A 66 -5.85 -9.89 -26.46
C ARG A 66 -5.08 -8.69 -25.90
N ILE A 67 -5.21 -7.54 -26.51
CA ILE A 67 -4.60 -6.29 -26.03
C ILE A 67 -5.11 -5.96 -24.62
N GLU A 68 -6.41 -6.05 -24.41
CA GLU A 68 -7.01 -5.80 -23.07
C GLU A 68 -6.50 -6.79 -22.03
N GLN A 69 -6.35 -8.06 -22.36
CA GLN A 69 -5.81 -9.08 -21.48
C GLN A 69 -4.34 -8.79 -21.12
N ASP A 70 -3.50 -8.49 -22.11
CA ASP A 70 -2.09 -8.18 -21.91
C ASP A 70 -1.93 -6.89 -21.05
N LEU A 71 -2.76 -5.88 -21.28
CA LEU A 71 -2.80 -4.68 -20.46
C LEU A 71 -3.26 -4.98 -19.03
N PHE A 72 -4.30 -5.80 -18.86
CA PHE A 72 -4.78 -6.20 -17.56
C PHE A 72 -3.68 -6.89 -16.73
N GLU A 73 -2.97 -7.86 -17.31
CA GLU A 73 -1.87 -8.56 -16.66
C GLU A 73 -0.73 -7.61 -16.31
N LYS A 74 -0.31 -6.75 -17.24
CA LYS A 74 0.74 -5.74 -17.06
C LYS A 74 0.46 -4.80 -15.89
N TYR A 75 -0.77 -4.32 -15.76
CA TYR A 75 -1.14 -3.39 -14.69
C TYR A 75 -1.51 -4.09 -13.39
N ARG A 76 -1.96 -5.35 -13.44
CA ARG A 76 -2.20 -6.17 -12.27
C ARG A 76 -0.93 -6.38 -11.43
N GLU A 77 0.20 -6.57 -12.07
CA GLU A 77 1.51 -6.67 -11.40
C GLU A 77 1.91 -5.36 -10.72
N LYS A 78 1.38 -4.23 -11.19
CA LYS A 78 1.65 -2.89 -10.63
C LYS A 78 0.68 -2.46 -9.53
N VAL A 79 -0.27 -3.32 -9.14
CA VAL A 79 -1.18 -3.02 -8.03
C VAL A 79 -0.35 -2.81 -6.75
N GLY A 80 -0.62 -1.70 -6.06
CA GLY A 80 0.15 -1.28 -4.88
C GLY A 80 1.34 -0.37 -5.19
N SER A 81 1.66 -0.08 -6.46
CA SER A 81 2.68 0.89 -6.84
C SER A 81 2.11 2.27 -7.14
N VAL A 82 2.95 3.28 -7.07
CA VAL A 82 2.59 4.67 -7.42
C VAL A 82 2.60 4.83 -8.94
N MET A 83 1.50 5.33 -9.46
CA MET A 83 1.32 5.66 -10.87
C MET A 83 1.35 7.17 -11.04
N LEU A 84 2.01 7.62 -12.10
CA LEU A 84 1.98 9.01 -12.55
C LEU A 84 0.98 9.13 -13.71
N GLY A 85 0.11 10.11 -13.64
CA GLY A 85 -0.88 10.35 -14.68
C GLY A 85 -1.23 11.83 -14.82
N THR A 86 -2.04 12.15 -15.81
CA THR A 86 -2.53 13.51 -16.07
C THR A 86 -4.03 13.56 -15.89
N VAL A 87 -4.53 14.54 -15.15
CA VAL A 87 -5.97 14.73 -14.94
C VAL A 87 -6.62 15.16 -16.24
N ASN A 88 -7.55 14.34 -16.74
CA ASN A 88 -8.32 14.63 -17.96
C ASN A 88 -9.58 15.45 -17.66
N ARG A 89 -10.37 15.01 -16.68
CA ARG A 89 -11.60 15.67 -16.28
C ARG A 89 -11.97 15.36 -14.83
N ILE A 90 -12.83 16.17 -14.29
CA ILE A 90 -13.56 15.90 -13.04
C ILE A 90 -15.03 15.84 -13.39
N ASP A 91 -15.72 14.78 -12.97
CA ASP A 91 -17.14 14.60 -13.24
C ASP A 91 -18.05 15.33 -12.22
N ALA A 92 -19.37 15.19 -12.37
CA ALA A 92 -20.35 15.83 -11.50
C ALA A 92 -20.33 15.28 -10.06
N ASP A 93 -19.89 14.02 -9.89
CA ASP A 93 -19.74 13.36 -8.58
C ASP A 93 -18.36 13.65 -7.95
N GLU A 94 -17.61 14.60 -8.51
CA GLU A 94 -16.25 14.96 -8.13
C GLU A 94 -15.21 13.82 -8.25
N ASN A 95 -15.48 12.76 -9.01
CA ASN A 95 -14.46 11.76 -9.34
C ASN A 95 -13.45 12.36 -10.32
N THR A 96 -12.19 12.08 -10.09
CA THR A 96 -11.08 12.56 -10.92
C THR A 96 -10.69 11.49 -11.93
N HIS A 97 -10.85 11.78 -13.22
CA HIS A 97 -10.45 10.92 -14.32
C HIS A 97 -9.03 11.29 -14.74
N VAL A 98 -8.15 10.29 -14.75
CA VAL A 98 -6.71 10.44 -14.99
C VAL A 98 -6.29 9.59 -16.18
N GLU A 99 -5.43 10.09 -17.04
CA GLU A 99 -4.79 9.33 -18.10
C GLU A 99 -3.44 8.80 -17.60
N ILE A 100 -3.24 7.47 -17.71
CA ILE A 100 -2.04 6.77 -17.26
C ILE A 100 -1.56 5.89 -18.42
N GLY A 101 -0.65 6.42 -19.23
CA GLY A 101 -0.20 5.76 -20.45
C GLY A 101 -1.38 5.49 -21.39
N GLU A 102 -1.66 4.23 -21.67
CA GLU A 102 -2.72 3.81 -22.60
C GLU A 102 -4.09 3.62 -21.92
N LEU A 103 -4.14 3.64 -20.59
CA LEU A 103 -5.35 3.38 -19.83
C LEU A 103 -5.89 4.64 -19.14
N LYS A 104 -7.17 4.55 -18.83
CA LYS A 104 -7.87 5.54 -18.00
C LYS A 104 -7.86 5.10 -16.55
N GLY A 105 -7.55 6.02 -15.66
CA GLY A 105 -7.66 5.85 -14.22
C GLY A 105 -8.83 6.66 -13.67
N ILE A 106 -9.45 6.15 -12.62
CA ILE A 106 -10.52 6.84 -11.89
C ILE A 106 -10.13 6.89 -10.42
N MET A 107 -10.11 8.09 -9.86
CA MET A 107 -9.97 8.32 -8.44
C MET A 107 -11.27 8.94 -7.91
N SER A 108 -12.05 8.13 -7.18
CA SER A 108 -13.29 8.60 -6.56
C SER A 108 -13.02 9.64 -5.49
N LEU A 109 -14.00 10.50 -5.19
CA LEU A 109 -13.90 11.53 -4.16
C LEU A 109 -13.41 11.00 -2.81
N ARG A 110 -13.84 9.82 -2.40
CA ARG A 110 -13.42 9.15 -1.15
C ARG A 110 -11.95 8.70 -1.16
N ASN A 111 -11.37 8.52 -2.33
CA ASN A 111 -9.98 8.12 -2.54
C ASN A 111 -9.05 9.32 -2.76
N ARG A 112 -9.59 10.54 -2.77
CA ARG A 112 -8.86 11.81 -2.82
C ARG A 112 -8.63 12.34 -1.41
N ILE A 113 -7.49 12.94 -1.14
CA ILE A 113 -7.23 13.59 0.16
C ILE A 113 -8.19 14.78 0.31
N LYS A 114 -8.75 14.93 1.50
CA LYS A 114 -9.68 16.01 1.78
C LYS A 114 -9.01 17.39 1.58
N GLY A 115 -9.64 18.23 0.80
CA GLY A 115 -9.11 19.58 0.50
C GLY A 115 -8.28 19.67 -0.77
N GLU A 116 -7.85 18.56 -1.37
CA GLU A 116 -7.20 18.58 -2.68
C GLU A 116 -8.16 19.02 -3.77
N LYS A 117 -7.67 19.84 -4.68
CA LYS A 117 -8.41 20.32 -5.85
C LYS A 117 -7.53 20.15 -7.07
N PHE A 118 -7.95 19.30 -7.97
CA PHE A 118 -7.27 19.09 -9.24
C PHE A 118 -7.95 19.86 -10.36
N LYS A 119 -7.19 20.17 -11.39
CA LYS A 119 -7.66 20.79 -12.64
C LYS A 119 -7.26 19.91 -13.82
N ARG A 120 -7.96 20.05 -14.91
CA ARG A 120 -7.58 19.40 -16.16
C ARG A 120 -6.15 19.82 -16.56
N GLY A 121 -5.32 18.84 -16.84
CA GLY A 121 -3.91 19.00 -17.19
C GLY A 121 -2.94 18.90 -16.02
N ASP A 122 -3.43 18.81 -14.77
CA ASP A 122 -2.55 18.62 -13.62
C ASP A 122 -1.92 17.23 -13.67
N SER A 123 -0.64 17.18 -13.32
CA SER A 123 0.07 15.90 -13.10
C SER A 123 -0.23 15.41 -11.69
N ILE A 124 -0.55 14.12 -11.56
CA ILE A 124 -0.93 13.51 -10.28
C ILE A 124 -0.20 12.20 -10.09
N ARG A 125 0.32 12.00 -8.87
CA ARG A 125 0.80 10.70 -8.38
C ARG A 125 -0.30 10.05 -7.53
N ALA A 126 -0.64 8.80 -7.79
CA ALA A 126 -1.62 8.05 -7.00
C ALA A 126 -1.27 6.57 -6.96
N LEU A 127 -1.67 5.89 -5.90
CA LEU A 127 -1.49 4.45 -5.76
C LEU A 127 -2.51 3.71 -6.64
N LEU A 128 -2.05 2.75 -7.43
CA LEU A 128 -2.92 1.83 -8.12
C LEU A 128 -3.52 0.84 -7.12
N ARG A 129 -4.83 0.95 -6.91
CA ARG A 129 -5.56 0.13 -5.96
C ARG A 129 -6.03 -1.17 -6.57
N TYR A 130 -6.70 -1.07 -7.72
CA TYR A 130 -7.25 -2.20 -8.47
C TYR A 130 -7.19 -1.92 -9.97
N VAL A 131 -7.17 -3.00 -10.74
CA VAL A 131 -7.43 -3.00 -12.17
C VAL A 131 -8.84 -3.58 -12.34
N SER A 132 -9.74 -2.83 -12.94
CA SER A 132 -11.14 -3.18 -13.09
C SER A 132 -11.55 -3.19 -14.55
N VAL A 133 -12.51 -4.04 -14.90
CA VAL A 133 -13.14 -4.08 -16.21
C VAL A 133 -14.60 -3.68 -16.05
N ASP A 134 -14.98 -2.60 -16.68
CA ASP A 134 -16.35 -2.09 -16.68
C ASP A 134 -17.00 -2.33 -18.03
N PRO A 135 -18.27 -2.78 -18.11
CA PRO A 135 -18.96 -3.01 -19.38
C PRO A 135 -19.08 -1.77 -20.28
N GLU A 136 -19.09 -0.56 -19.67
CA GLU A 136 -19.24 0.70 -20.38
C GLU A 136 -17.89 1.37 -20.69
N TYR A 137 -16.97 1.30 -19.72
CA TYR A 137 -15.69 2.02 -19.81
C TYR A 137 -14.51 1.13 -20.22
N GLY A 138 -14.72 -0.21 -20.32
CA GLY A 138 -13.66 -1.17 -20.59
C GLY A 138 -12.68 -1.33 -19.44
N LEU A 139 -11.42 -1.54 -19.74
CA LEU A 139 -10.34 -1.67 -18.75
C LEU A 139 -9.98 -0.30 -18.18
N PHE A 140 -10.03 -0.17 -16.85
CA PHE A 140 -9.63 1.05 -16.15
C PHE A 140 -8.92 0.77 -14.83
N LEU A 141 -8.21 1.77 -14.33
CA LEU A 141 -7.38 1.72 -13.13
C LEU A 141 -8.08 2.47 -11.97
N GLU A 142 -8.35 1.79 -10.87
CA GLU A 142 -8.79 2.47 -9.65
C GLU A 142 -7.61 3.02 -8.86
N LEU A 143 -7.64 4.32 -8.63
CA LEU A 143 -6.57 5.06 -7.97
C LEU A 143 -6.97 5.51 -6.58
N THR A 144 -5.98 5.60 -5.68
CA THR A 144 -6.18 6.15 -4.35
C THR A 144 -4.98 6.96 -3.88
N ARG A 145 -5.27 8.06 -3.14
CA ARG A 145 -4.28 8.88 -2.43
C ARG A 145 -4.48 8.82 -0.90
N THR A 146 -5.53 8.11 -0.45
CA THR A 146 -5.89 8.02 0.99
C THR A 146 -5.35 6.77 1.68
N SER A 147 -4.83 5.80 0.95
CA SER A 147 -4.28 4.56 1.51
C SER A 147 -2.99 4.79 2.29
N PRO A 148 -2.75 4.10 3.44
CA PRO A 148 -1.44 4.06 4.09
C PRO A 148 -0.33 3.55 3.16
N LYS A 149 -0.63 2.60 2.27
CA LYS A 149 0.33 2.09 1.27
C LYS A 149 0.82 3.17 0.30
N PHE A 150 0.03 4.22 0.08
CA PHE A 150 0.48 5.36 -0.73
C PHE A 150 1.61 6.12 -0.03
N LEU A 151 1.48 6.34 1.28
CA LEU A 151 2.55 6.93 2.10
C LEU A 151 3.80 6.03 2.08
N GLU A 152 3.65 4.71 2.29
CA GLU A 152 4.77 3.76 2.26
C GLU A 152 5.52 3.81 0.92
N ALA A 153 4.78 3.80 -0.19
CA ALA A 153 5.36 3.85 -1.53
C ALA A 153 6.05 5.21 -1.83
N LEU A 154 5.50 6.32 -1.34
CA LEU A 154 6.15 7.63 -1.44
C LEU A 154 7.43 7.67 -0.60
N MET A 155 7.40 7.12 0.62
CA MET A 155 8.60 7.01 1.46
C MET A 155 9.69 6.19 0.78
N ALA A 156 9.35 5.06 0.17
CA ALA A 156 10.31 4.25 -0.59
C ALA A 156 10.91 5.03 -1.77
N SER A 157 10.13 5.86 -2.46
CA SER A 157 10.63 6.66 -3.58
C SER A 157 11.56 7.81 -3.17
N GLU A 158 11.41 8.35 -1.96
CA GLU A 158 12.18 9.50 -1.48
C GLU A 158 13.35 9.10 -0.55
N VAL A 159 13.34 7.87 -0.01
CA VAL A 159 14.32 7.37 0.97
C VAL A 159 15.01 6.14 0.41
N PRO A 160 16.23 6.27 -0.15
CA PRO A 160 16.96 5.15 -0.75
C PRO A 160 17.15 3.97 0.21
N GLU A 161 17.37 4.23 1.49
CA GLU A 161 17.57 3.19 2.50
C GLU A 161 16.30 2.33 2.70
N ILE A 162 15.12 2.85 2.37
CA ILE A 162 13.86 2.08 2.37
C ILE A 162 13.73 1.29 1.06
N ASP A 163 14.05 1.89 -0.08
CA ASP A 163 14.02 1.23 -1.38
C ASP A 163 15.01 0.06 -1.46
N ASP A 164 16.20 0.24 -0.89
CA ASP A 164 17.25 -0.78 -0.80
C ASP A 164 16.96 -1.85 0.29
N GLY A 165 15.89 -1.71 1.07
CA GLY A 165 15.53 -2.63 2.15
C GLY A 165 16.43 -2.59 3.38
N VAL A 166 17.29 -1.57 3.51
CA VAL A 166 18.13 -1.34 4.71
C VAL A 166 17.29 -0.87 5.89
N VAL A 167 16.28 -0.06 5.60
CA VAL A 167 15.25 0.38 6.54
C VAL A 167 13.90 -0.18 6.10
N GLU A 168 13.21 -0.86 6.99
CA GLU A 168 11.91 -1.46 6.75
C GLU A 168 10.79 -0.62 7.37
N ILE A 169 9.71 -0.38 6.63
CA ILE A 169 8.46 0.15 7.17
C ILE A 169 7.64 -1.02 7.69
N VAL A 170 7.58 -1.19 9.01
CA VAL A 170 6.86 -2.30 9.66
C VAL A 170 5.36 -2.04 9.70
N ALA A 171 4.96 -0.79 9.93
CA ALA A 171 3.57 -0.38 9.99
C ALA A 171 3.42 1.09 9.63
N ALA A 172 2.27 1.42 9.05
CA ALA A 172 1.87 2.79 8.77
C ALA A 172 0.40 3.02 9.16
N ALA A 173 0.15 4.10 9.87
CA ALA A 173 -1.19 4.56 10.22
C ALA A 173 -1.38 5.99 9.75
N ARG A 174 -2.56 6.29 9.15
CA ARG A 174 -2.77 7.56 8.47
C ARG A 174 -4.20 8.07 8.62
N ILE A 175 -4.32 9.36 8.84
CA ILE A 175 -5.56 10.13 8.66
C ILE A 175 -5.27 11.11 7.52
N PRO A 176 -5.75 10.80 6.30
CA PRO A 176 -5.36 11.51 5.08
C PRO A 176 -5.58 13.03 5.17
N GLY A 177 -4.56 13.80 4.83
CA GLY A 177 -4.56 15.26 4.85
C GLY A 177 -4.38 15.89 6.23
N GLU A 178 -4.21 15.09 7.29
CA GLU A 178 -4.02 15.59 8.65
C GLU A 178 -2.70 15.12 9.25
N ARG A 179 -2.58 13.83 9.52
CA ARG A 179 -1.39 13.27 10.16
C ARG A 179 -1.21 11.79 9.85
N ALA A 180 0.03 11.36 9.81
CA ALA A 180 0.41 9.95 9.72
C ALA A 180 1.48 9.59 10.77
N LYS A 181 1.58 8.30 11.08
CA LYS A 181 2.68 7.71 11.85
C LYS A 181 3.20 6.49 11.09
N ILE A 182 4.53 6.38 11.01
CA ILE A 182 5.21 5.23 10.43
C ILE A 182 6.18 4.64 11.44
N ALA A 183 6.17 3.30 11.53
CA ALA A 183 7.09 2.54 12.36
C ALA A 183 8.17 1.95 11.49
N LEU A 184 9.42 2.31 11.77
CA LEU A 184 10.61 1.96 11.01
C LEU A 184 11.49 0.99 11.81
N LYS A 185 12.12 0.06 11.11
CA LYS A 185 13.06 -0.90 11.69
C LYS A 185 14.28 -1.01 10.79
N THR A 186 15.44 -1.27 11.38
CA THR A 186 16.64 -1.70 10.68
C THR A 186 17.33 -2.81 11.44
N GLU A 187 17.99 -3.69 10.74
CA GLU A 187 18.86 -4.72 11.33
C GLU A 187 20.33 -4.29 11.39
N GLN A 188 20.66 -3.16 10.74
CA GLN A 188 22.01 -2.63 10.70
C GLN A 188 22.25 -1.68 11.89
N MET A 189 23.21 -2.04 12.78
CA MET A 189 23.51 -1.30 14.02
C MET A 189 23.99 0.15 13.79
N ASN A 190 24.54 0.46 12.63
CA ASN A 190 25.12 1.75 12.29
C ASN A 190 24.17 2.64 11.47
N VAL A 191 22.92 2.21 11.27
CA VAL A 191 21.91 2.97 10.55
C VAL A 191 20.84 3.46 11.51
N ASP A 192 20.58 4.76 11.54
CA ASP A 192 19.43 5.34 12.24
C ASP A 192 18.21 5.35 11.29
N PRO A 193 17.18 4.50 11.53
CA PRO A 193 16.03 4.42 10.63
C PRO A 193 15.21 5.71 10.59
N ILE A 194 15.15 6.45 11.70
CA ILE A 194 14.42 7.72 11.77
C ILE A 194 15.19 8.80 11.02
N GLY A 195 16.49 8.92 11.27
CA GLY A 195 17.35 9.89 10.60
C GLY A 195 17.37 9.69 9.08
N ALA A 196 17.41 8.43 8.61
CA ALA A 196 17.35 8.10 7.19
C ALA A 196 16.02 8.54 6.56
N ALA A 197 14.88 8.26 7.21
CA ALA A 197 13.55 8.62 6.72
C ALA A 197 13.31 10.13 6.73
N VAL A 198 13.74 10.83 7.77
CA VAL A 198 13.56 12.29 7.90
C VAL A 198 14.49 13.03 6.94
N GLY A 199 15.72 12.56 6.83
CA GLY A 199 16.76 13.21 6.02
C GLY A 199 17.31 14.48 6.64
N VAL A 200 18.37 15.02 6.04
CA VAL A 200 19.04 16.23 6.53
C VAL A 200 18.05 17.41 6.54
N LYS A 201 17.86 18.01 7.71
CA LYS A 201 16.89 19.11 7.92
C LYS A 201 15.45 18.78 7.50
N GLY A 202 15.08 17.50 7.45
CA GLY A 202 13.73 17.08 7.10
C GLY A 202 13.41 17.10 5.60
N VAL A 203 14.39 17.22 4.71
CA VAL A 203 14.13 17.37 3.27
C VAL A 203 13.32 16.22 2.70
N ARG A 204 13.64 14.96 3.06
CA ARG A 204 12.95 13.79 2.53
C ARG A 204 11.51 13.70 3.02
N ILE A 205 11.29 13.80 4.33
CA ILE A 205 9.94 13.71 4.90
C ILE A 205 9.05 14.87 4.48
N ASN A 206 9.63 16.08 4.29
CA ASN A 206 8.89 17.23 3.81
C ASN A 206 8.45 17.06 2.35
N ALA A 207 9.28 16.47 1.49
CA ALA A 207 8.89 16.17 0.10
C ALA A 207 7.67 15.23 0.05
N VAL A 208 7.66 14.20 0.90
CA VAL A 208 6.49 13.30 1.03
C VAL A 208 5.28 14.05 1.62
N SER A 209 5.49 14.86 2.64
CA SER A 209 4.42 15.69 3.25
C SER A 209 3.76 16.62 2.25
N GLU A 210 4.54 17.30 1.42
CA GLU A 210 4.06 18.19 0.36
C GLU A 210 3.21 17.44 -0.67
N GLU A 211 3.65 16.26 -1.10
CA GLU A 211 2.87 15.40 -1.99
C GLU A 211 1.55 14.96 -1.36
N LEU A 212 1.50 14.83 -0.03
CA LEU A 212 0.32 14.45 0.74
C LEU A 212 -0.51 15.66 1.22
N ASN A 213 -0.43 16.78 0.52
CA ASN A 213 -1.19 18.00 0.82
C ASN A 213 -0.87 18.58 2.22
N GLY A 214 0.40 18.52 2.65
CA GLY A 214 0.87 19.06 3.92
C GLY A 214 0.60 18.17 5.14
N GLU A 215 0.38 16.88 4.94
CA GLU A 215 0.17 15.91 6.02
C GLU A 215 1.41 15.78 6.92
N ASN A 216 1.25 15.93 8.23
CA ASN A 216 2.35 15.75 9.18
C ASN A 216 2.67 14.26 9.34
N ILE A 217 3.94 13.88 9.16
CA ILE A 217 4.38 12.49 9.23
C ILE A 217 5.31 12.32 10.43
N ASP A 218 4.92 11.48 11.39
CA ASP A 218 5.73 11.12 12.55
C ASP A 218 6.45 9.79 12.28
N CYS A 219 7.77 9.79 12.27
CA CYS A 219 8.58 8.58 12.20
C CYS A 219 8.91 8.09 13.61
N ILE A 220 8.67 6.82 13.87
CA ILE A 220 9.04 6.18 15.13
C ILE A 220 9.82 4.89 14.85
N GLU A 221 10.69 4.53 15.77
CA GLU A 221 11.39 3.26 15.70
C GLU A 221 10.50 2.14 16.22
N PHE A 222 10.37 1.07 15.45
CA PHE A 222 9.62 -0.12 15.84
C PHE A 222 10.30 -0.84 17.02
N SER A 223 9.50 -1.46 17.87
CA SER A 223 9.97 -2.38 18.90
C SER A 223 9.10 -3.64 18.92
N PRO A 224 9.68 -4.84 19.02
CA PRO A 224 8.92 -6.07 19.17
C PRO A 224 8.23 -6.17 20.54
N ILE A 225 8.63 -5.35 21.52
CA ILE A 225 8.03 -5.27 22.84
C ILE A 225 6.84 -4.33 22.76
N PRO A 226 5.59 -4.81 22.97
CA PRO A 226 4.38 -4.00 22.76
C PRO A 226 4.34 -2.74 23.61
N GLU A 227 4.77 -2.80 24.87
CA GLU A 227 4.79 -1.66 25.79
C GLU A 227 5.69 -0.54 25.28
N VAL A 228 6.87 -0.91 24.75
CA VAL A 228 7.83 0.04 24.19
C VAL A 228 7.28 0.63 22.91
N PHE A 229 6.69 -0.21 22.04
CA PHE A 229 6.12 0.24 20.78
C PHE A 229 4.94 1.20 20.99
N ILE A 230 4.04 0.90 21.93
CA ILE A 230 2.91 1.78 22.28
C ILE A 230 3.42 3.10 22.90
N THR A 231 4.45 3.05 23.74
CA THR A 231 5.08 4.27 24.29
C THR A 231 5.59 5.18 23.18
N ARG A 232 6.33 4.62 22.23
CA ARG A 232 6.87 5.36 21.08
C ARG A 232 5.74 5.88 20.17
N ALA A 233 4.69 5.08 19.95
CA ALA A 233 3.54 5.45 19.13
C ALA A 233 2.74 6.62 19.73
N LEU A 234 2.70 6.78 21.04
CA LEU A 234 2.02 7.89 21.72
C LEU A 234 2.84 9.19 21.72
N SER A 235 4.10 9.16 21.27
CA SER A 235 4.90 10.39 21.15
C SER A 235 4.07 11.53 20.49
N PRO A 236 4.17 12.78 21.00
CA PRO A 236 5.12 13.31 21.99
C PRO A 236 4.70 13.16 23.47
N ALA A 237 3.66 12.40 23.79
CA ALA A 237 3.27 12.17 25.18
C ALA A 237 4.21 11.19 25.87
N ILE A 238 4.43 11.42 27.17
CA ILE A 238 5.26 10.57 28.03
C ILE A 238 4.34 9.74 28.92
N SER A 239 4.42 8.41 28.80
CA SER A 239 3.71 7.47 29.68
C SER A 239 4.55 7.13 30.91
N LYS A 240 3.90 6.89 32.03
CA LYS A 240 4.57 6.43 33.27
C LYS A 240 4.66 4.91 33.37
N SER A 241 3.61 4.22 32.96
CA SER A 241 3.58 2.77 32.88
C SER A 241 2.52 2.31 31.87
N ILE A 242 2.73 1.14 31.29
CA ILE A 242 1.80 0.52 30.35
C ILE A 242 1.55 -0.91 30.82
N LYS A 243 0.30 -1.32 30.80
CA LYS A 243 -0.10 -2.72 30.94
C LYS A 243 -0.74 -3.15 29.64
N VAL A 244 -0.21 -4.20 29.07
CA VAL A 244 -0.69 -4.75 27.80
C VAL A 244 -1.37 -6.08 28.07
N ASP A 245 -2.56 -6.25 27.52
CA ASP A 245 -3.25 -7.51 27.36
C ASP A 245 -3.14 -7.92 25.89
N ALA A 246 -2.32 -8.93 25.65
CA ALA A 246 -2.05 -9.41 24.28
C ALA A 246 -3.24 -10.20 23.70
N ASP A 247 -4.02 -10.86 24.54
CA ASP A 247 -5.15 -11.68 24.12
C ASP A 247 -6.34 -10.81 23.65
N GLU A 248 -6.66 -9.78 24.42
CA GLU A 248 -7.70 -8.81 24.08
C GLU A 248 -7.21 -7.67 23.16
N LYS A 249 -5.91 -7.60 22.87
CA LYS A 249 -5.25 -6.47 22.16
C LYS A 249 -5.62 -5.12 22.77
N LYS A 250 -5.57 -5.03 24.09
CA LYS A 250 -5.79 -3.82 24.85
C LYS A 250 -4.54 -3.36 25.56
N ALA A 251 -4.37 -2.06 25.67
CA ALA A 251 -3.29 -1.44 26.42
C ALA A 251 -3.83 -0.34 27.32
N VAL A 252 -3.57 -0.47 28.63
CA VAL A 252 -3.87 0.55 29.61
C VAL A 252 -2.61 1.35 29.87
N VAL A 253 -2.65 2.63 29.49
CA VAL A 253 -1.52 3.55 29.58
C VAL A 253 -1.76 4.54 30.72
N ASN A 254 -0.92 4.48 31.74
CA ASN A 254 -0.95 5.41 32.86
C ASN A 254 -0.14 6.67 32.51
N ILE A 255 -0.79 7.81 32.57
CA ILE A 255 -0.21 9.11 32.25
C ILE A 255 -0.54 10.15 33.31
N THR A 256 0.26 11.20 33.39
CA THR A 256 -0.04 12.36 34.23
C THR A 256 -0.99 13.32 33.50
N GLY A 257 -1.74 14.14 34.25
CA GLY A 257 -2.76 15.04 33.68
C GLY A 257 -2.21 15.99 32.65
N ASP A 258 -0.96 16.47 32.83
CA ASP A 258 -0.26 17.34 31.85
C ASP A 258 0.06 16.65 30.50
N GLN A 259 0.21 15.32 30.51
CA GLN A 259 0.49 14.54 29.29
C GLN A 259 -0.77 14.07 28.57
N LYS A 260 -1.93 14.08 29.22
CA LYS A 260 -3.20 13.58 28.67
C LYS A 260 -3.59 14.28 27.35
N ALA A 261 -3.49 15.60 27.33
CA ALA A 261 -3.79 16.38 26.13
C ALA A 261 -2.86 16.05 24.97
N LYS A 262 -1.58 15.78 25.22
CA LYS A 262 -0.60 15.38 24.20
C LYS A 262 -0.87 13.95 23.70
N ALA A 263 -1.22 13.02 24.61
CA ALA A 263 -1.53 11.64 24.25
C ALA A 263 -2.76 11.54 23.36
N ILE A 264 -3.83 12.28 23.70
CA ILE A 264 -5.04 12.34 22.90
C ILE A 264 -4.78 13.07 21.56
N GLY A 265 -4.09 14.21 21.63
CA GLY A 265 -3.87 15.08 20.48
C GLY A 265 -5.13 15.85 20.06
N LYS A 266 -4.97 16.73 19.05
CA LYS A 266 -6.08 17.47 18.47
C LYS A 266 -7.15 16.51 17.95
N SER A 267 -8.40 16.66 18.36
CA SER A 267 -9.53 15.79 17.94
C SER A 267 -9.30 14.28 18.11
N GLY A 268 -8.43 13.87 19.04
CA GLY A 268 -8.13 12.46 19.28
C GLY A 268 -7.23 11.80 18.23
N ILE A 269 -6.62 12.56 17.35
CA ILE A 269 -5.83 12.05 16.21
C ILE A 269 -4.64 11.24 16.69
N ASN A 270 -3.91 11.72 17.72
CA ASN A 270 -2.68 11.05 18.15
C ASN A 270 -2.93 9.66 18.73
N ILE A 271 -3.90 9.52 19.64
CA ILE A 271 -4.25 8.22 20.22
C ILE A 271 -4.84 7.27 19.17
N ARG A 272 -5.65 7.80 18.24
CA ARG A 272 -6.23 7.01 17.14
C ARG A 272 -5.14 6.46 16.22
N LEU A 273 -4.17 7.30 15.83
CA LEU A 273 -3.04 6.85 15.01
C LEU A 273 -2.16 5.85 15.75
N ALA A 274 -1.90 6.07 17.05
CA ALA A 274 -1.15 5.12 17.86
C ALA A 274 -1.87 3.76 17.94
N SER A 275 -3.18 3.75 18.16
CA SER A 275 -3.99 2.53 18.16
C SER A 275 -3.97 1.82 16.81
N MET A 276 -4.14 2.55 15.69
CA MET A 276 -4.08 1.98 14.34
C MET A 276 -2.70 1.42 14.00
N LEU A 277 -1.63 2.11 14.43
CA LEU A 277 -0.25 1.73 14.14
C LEU A 277 0.17 0.47 14.90
N THR A 278 -0.21 0.38 16.17
CA THR A 278 0.19 -0.71 17.05
C THR A 278 -0.75 -1.91 17.00
N GLY A 279 -1.99 -1.70 16.52
CA GLY A 279 -3.05 -2.72 16.52
C GLY A 279 -3.66 -2.99 17.89
N TYR A 280 -3.39 -2.14 18.90
CA TYR A 280 -3.95 -2.23 20.25
C TYR A 280 -4.98 -1.14 20.48
N THR A 281 -6.05 -1.47 21.21
CA THR A 281 -6.98 -0.47 21.75
C THR A 281 -6.33 0.18 22.96
N ILE A 282 -6.07 1.49 22.89
CA ILE A 282 -5.33 2.22 23.93
C ILE A 282 -6.31 2.96 24.83
N GLU A 283 -6.28 2.64 26.13
CA GLU A 283 -7.02 3.32 27.18
C GLU A 283 -6.07 4.15 28.04
N LEU A 284 -6.41 5.43 28.25
CA LEU A 284 -5.59 6.35 29.03
C LEU A 284 -6.15 6.47 30.46
N HIS A 285 -5.35 6.07 31.44
CA HIS A 285 -5.65 6.26 32.85
C HIS A 285 -4.80 7.41 33.39
N GLU A 286 -5.48 8.39 33.97
CA GLU A 286 -4.81 9.51 34.63
C GLU A 286 -4.40 9.11 36.05
N ILE A 287 -3.11 9.24 36.32
CA ILE A 287 -2.57 9.09 37.65
C ILE A 287 -2.18 10.46 38.21
N GLU A 288 -2.44 10.70 39.48
CA GLU A 288 -1.97 11.90 40.16
C GLU A 288 -0.44 11.95 40.06
N GLY A 289 0.09 13.04 39.49
CA GLY A 289 1.51 13.27 39.46
C GLY A 289 1.99 13.31 40.93
N VAL A 290 2.95 12.46 41.26
CA VAL A 290 3.71 12.67 42.51
C VAL A 290 4.40 14.01 42.32
N THR A 291 3.83 15.03 42.91
CA THR A 291 4.52 16.31 43.08
C THR A 291 5.81 15.96 43.81
N GLU A 292 6.97 16.14 43.14
CA GLU A 292 8.23 16.12 43.87
C GLU A 292 8.02 17.06 45.04
N ARG A 293 7.89 16.49 46.26
CA ARG A 293 7.96 17.29 47.47
C ARG A 293 9.30 17.97 47.37
N GLN A 294 9.29 19.29 47.20
CA GLN A 294 10.45 20.09 47.51
C GLN A 294 10.94 19.61 48.86
N VAL A 295 12.08 18.93 48.86
CA VAL A 295 12.78 18.61 50.09
C VAL A 295 13.15 19.97 50.65
N ASP A 296 12.39 20.40 51.61
CA ASP A 296 12.63 21.63 52.34
C ASP A 296 14.03 21.52 52.95
N SER A 297 14.91 22.38 52.47
CA SER A 297 16.35 22.41 52.81
C SER A 297 16.60 22.87 54.24
N SER A 298 15.72 22.57 55.21
CA SER A 298 15.79 22.97 56.58
C SER A 298 16.02 21.85 57.62
N GLU A 299 16.25 20.61 57.22
CA GLU A 299 16.81 19.61 58.14
C GLU A 299 18.28 19.36 57.81
N LYS A 300 19.14 20.24 58.31
CA LYS A 300 20.55 19.92 58.59
C LYS A 300 20.59 18.87 59.72
N ALA A 301 20.52 17.59 59.33
CA ALA A 301 20.97 16.53 60.17
C ALA A 301 22.47 16.58 60.24
N GLU A 302 23.02 16.80 61.41
CA GLU A 302 24.41 16.62 61.77
C GLU A 302 24.84 15.20 61.37
N VAL A 303 25.61 15.09 60.29
CA VAL A 303 26.37 13.88 60.00
C VAL A 303 27.74 14.05 60.66
N GLU A 304 27.90 13.38 61.82
CA GLU A 304 29.18 13.16 62.40
C GLU A 304 30.18 12.66 61.39
N LYS A 305 31.26 13.41 61.28
CA LYS A 305 32.44 13.01 60.50
C LYS A 305 33.17 11.91 61.26
N THR A 306 32.98 10.68 60.92
CA THR A 306 33.95 9.63 61.18
C THR A 306 34.74 9.38 59.89
N THR A 307 35.79 10.14 59.74
CA THR A 307 36.88 9.86 58.79
C THR A 307 37.74 8.74 59.38
N ASP A 308 37.42 7.51 59.01
CA ASP A 308 38.39 6.42 59.18
C ASP A 308 38.87 5.99 57.80
N THR A 309 39.97 6.62 57.38
CA THR A 309 40.66 6.36 56.11
C THR A 309 41.70 5.25 56.22
N SER A 310 41.76 4.52 57.33
CA SER A 310 42.77 3.49 57.53
C SER A 310 42.43 2.16 56.86
N ALA A 311 41.16 1.91 56.53
CA ALA A 311 40.71 0.66 55.89
C ALA A 311 40.92 0.61 54.35
N LEU A 312 41.18 1.77 53.72
CA LEU A 312 41.41 1.83 52.27
C LEU A 312 42.88 1.69 51.86
N ALA A 313 43.82 1.82 52.81
CA ALA A 313 45.26 1.71 52.53
C ALA A 313 45.76 0.25 52.44
N ASP A 314 45.00 -0.72 52.96
CA ASP A 314 45.41 -2.12 52.98
C ASP A 314 44.94 -2.93 51.74
N LEU A 315 44.13 -2.31 50.90
CA LEU A 315 43.64 -2.96 49.68
C LEU A 315 44.56 -2.75 48.43
N PHE A 316 45.62 -1.96 48.56
CA PHE A 316 46.55 -1.67 47.48
C PHE A 316 47.99 -2.15 47.74
N LYS A 317 48.16 -3.10 48.66
CA LYS A 317 49.44 -3.83 48.80
C LYS A 317 49.19 -5.29 48.48
N TYR A 318 49.27 -5.65 47.22
CA TYR A 318 49.83 -6.93 46.70
C TYR A 318 49.77 -6.90 45.17
N GLU A 319 51.00 -6.79 44.65
CA GLU A 319 51.51 -7.12 43.29
C GLU A 319 50.75 -6.61 42.06
#